data_e181fe89cc25b342dcdb42c99897b011
#
_entry.id   e181fe89cc25b342dcdb42c99897b011
#
_cell.length_a   1.000
_cell.length_b   1.000
_cell.length_c   1.000
_cell.angle_alpha   90.00
_cell.angle_beta   90.00
_cell.angle_gamma   90.00
#
_symmetry.space_group_name_H-M   'P 1'
#
loop_
_entity.id
_entity.type
_entity.pdbx_description
1 polymer ?
#
loop_
_entity_poly.entity_id
_entity_poly.type
_entity_poly.pdbx_seq_one_letter_code
_entity_poly.pdbx_strand_id
1 'polypeptide(L)'
;MNLKSKLTLLTVVLMLCTTFAVAQKNGKQPSIISGDVAISKYHEREELERMRKGQLLQLYNKRIEVIIKILPNIAFATKPGVTMSSLGIPDTKENRIALEENTNATTTYFQNTLKFQRIVLPYSDKSNLIAAILFYEETLKALHTYDDFN
;
A
#
# COMPACT_ATOMS: atom_id res chain seq x y z
N MET A 1 36.97 -41.22 26.93
CA MET A 1 36.47 -39.84 26.79
C MET A 1 35.74 -39.49 28.07
N ASN A 2 36.32 -38.57 28.87
CA ASN A 2 35.81 -38.26 30.21
C ASN A 2 34.40 -37.57 30.15
N LEU A 3 33.58 -37.81 31.18
CA LEU A 3 32.21 -37.25 31.30
C LEU A 3 32.18 -35.73 31.07
N LYS A 4 33.24 -35.03 31.55
CA LYS A 4 33.39 -33.58 31.31
C LYS A 4 33.57 -33.23 29.85
N SER A 5 34.30 -34.01 29.06
CA SER A 5 34.49 -33.82 27.62
C SER A 5 33.22 -34.09 26.81
N LYS A 6 32.38 -35.03 27.26
CA LYS A 6 31.06 -35.28 26.64
C LYS A 6 30.09 -34.14 26.92
N LEU A 7 30.13 -33.56 28.14
CA LEU A 7 29.29 -32.47 28.55
C LEU A 7 29.62 -31.16 27.78
N THR A 8 30.93 -30.86 27.62
CA THR A 8 31.38 -29.70 26.82
C THR A 8 31.06 -29.84 25.34
N LEU A 9 31.15 -31.04 24.77
CA LEU A 9 30.79 -31.29 23.38
C LEU A 9 29.26 -31.08 23.18
N LEU A 10 28.45 -31.53 24.13
CA LEU A 10 27.00 -31.37 24.09
C LEU A 10 26.57 -29.90 24.16
N THR A 11 27.21 -29.09 25.01
CA THR A 11 26.93 -27.66 25.13
C THR A 11 27.32 -26.87 23.86
N VAL A 12 28.46 -27.23 23.23
CA VAL A 12 28.87 -26.58 21.96
C VAL A 12 27.90 -26.92 20.82
N VAL A 13 27.44 -28.17 20.73
CA VAL A 13 26.44 -28.57 19.73
C VAL A 13 25.12 -27.86 19.97
N LEU A 14 24.68 -27.72 21.22
CA LEU A 14 23.45 -27.00 21.57
C LEU A 14 23.52 -25.49 21.23
N MET A 15 24.68 -24.85 21.45
CA MET A 15 24.89 -23.45 21.05
C MET A 15 24.92 -23.26 19.53
N LEU A 16 25.47 -24.20 18.76
CA LEU A 16 25.45 -24.14 17.29
C LEU A 16 24.04 -24.28 16.71
N CYS A 17 23.17 -25.07 17.34
CA CYS A 17 21.78 -25.24 16.89
C CYS A 17 20.93 -23.98 17.12
N THR A 18 21.22 -23.14 18.11
CA THR A 18 20.47 -21.92 18.38
C THR A 18 20.73 -20.78 17.39
N THR A 19 21.87 -20.78 16.70
CA THR A 19 22.25 -19.76 15.72
C THR A 19 21.51 -19.91 14.38
N PHE A 20 21.01 -21.09 14.05
CA PHE A 20 20.24 -21.31 12.79
C PHE A 20 18.77 -20.96 12.91
N ALA A 21 18.20 -20.82 14.11
CA ALA A 21 16.78 -20.51 14.31
C ALA A 21 16.43 -19.03 14.09
N VAL A 22 17.39 -18.12 13.94
CA VAL A 22 17.14 -16.68 13.80
C VAL A 22 17.07 -16.22 12.32
N ALA A 23 17.43 -17.11 11.37
CA ALA A 23 17.58 -16.72 9.95
C ALA A 23 16.31 -16.83 9.10
N GLN A 24 15.19 -17.30 9.64
CA GLN A 24 13.92 -17.34 8.91
C GLN A 24 12.88 -16.38 9.47
N LYS A 25 13.18 -15.08 9.51
CA LYS A 25 12.13 -14.10 9.29
C LYS A 25 11.73 -14.22 7.82
N ASN A 26 10.72 -15.02 7.54
CA ASN A 26 9.94 -14.92 6.32
C ASN A 26 9.31 -13.51 6.31
N GLY A 27 10.09 -12.50 5.95
CA GLY A 27 9.62 -11.16 5.73
C GLY A 27 8.62 -11.25 4.58
N LYS A 28 7.35 -10.96 4.85
CA LYS A 28 6.32 -10.82 3.81
C LYS A 28 6.90 -9.90 2.74
N GLN A 29 6.99 -10.38 1.50
CA GLN A 29 7.54 -9.57 0.42
C GLN A 29 6.73 -8.28 0.30
N PRO A 30 7.38 -7.12 0.09
CA PRO A 30 6.67 -5.87 -0.10
C PRO A 30 5.82 -5.94 -1.35
N SER A 31 4.59 -5.46 -1.25
CA SER A 31 3.66 -5.36 -2.39
C SER A 31 3.88 -4.05 -3.14
N ILE A 32 3.63 -4.07 -4.45
CA ILE A 32 3.69 -2.88 -5.32
C ILE A 32 2.64 -1.85 -4.89
N ILE A 33 1.42 -2.34 -4.59
CA ILE A 33 0.35 -1.53 -3.99
C ILE A 33 0.11 -2.09 -2.59
N SER A 34 0.21 -1.24 -1.57
CA SER A 34 -0.01 -1.65 -0.17
C SER A 34 -1.41 -2.24 0.04
N GLY A 35 -1.51 -3.29 0.85
CA GLY A 35 -2.78 -3.98 1.12
C GLY A 35 -3.82 -3.17 1.89
N ASP A 36 -3.44 -2.01 2.45
CA ASP A 36 -4.34 -1.06 3.11
C ASP A 36 -4.99 -0.06 2.15
N VAL A 37 -4.55 -0.03 0.88
CA VAL A 37 -5.07 0.86 -0.15
C VAL A 37 -6.32 0.24 -0.78
N ALA A 38 -7.46 0.42 -0.14
CA ALA A 38 -8.73 -0.10 -0.65
C ALA A 38 -9.88 0.89 -0.49
N ILE A 39 -10.88 0.77 -1.36
CA ILE A 39 -12.17 1.44 -1.22
C ILE A 39 -13.17 0.43 -0.68
N SER A 40 -13.74 0.73 0.48
CA SER A 40 -14.76 -0.12 1.12
C SER A 40 -16.17 0.15 0.60
N LYS A 41 -16.41 1.33 0.05
CA LYS A 41 -17.73 1.76 -0.43
C LYS A 41 -17.60 2.84 -1.49
N TYR A 42 -18.38 2.74 -2.56
CA TYR A 42 -18.65 3.79 -3.52
C TYR A 42 -19.94 4.51 -3.12
N HIS A 43 -20.07 5.78 -3.49
CA HIS A 43 -21.19 6.61 -3.06
C HIS A 43 -21.99 7.12 -4.27
N GLU A 44 -23.29 7.26 -4.05
CA GLU A 44 -24.17 7.98 -4.98
C GLU A 44 -24.20 9.47 -4.63
N ARG A 45 -24.55 10.30 -5.61
CA ARG A 45 -24.60 11.77 -5.44
C ARG A 45 -25.45 12.19 -4.25
N GLU A 46 -26.64 11.59 -4.10
CA GLU A 46 -27.61 11.89 -3.06
C GLU A 46 -27.08 11.60 -1.64
N GLU A 47 -26.23 10.57 -1.51
CA GLU A 47 -25.55 10.28 -0.25
C GLU A 47 -24.53 11.37 0.09
N LEU A 48 -23.72 11.78 -0.90
CA LEU A 48 -22.71 12.82 -0.72
C LEU A 48 -23.34 14.17 -0.42
N GLU A 49 -24.50 14.50 -1.02
CA GLU A 49 -25.22 15.73 -0.75
C GLU A 49 -25.73 15.85 0.69
N ARG A 50 -25.99 14.71 1.35
CA ARG A 50 -26.40 14.67 2.77
C ARG A 50 -25.22 14.80 3.73
N MET A 51 -23.98 14.59 3.26
CA MET A 51 -22.79 14.68 4.10
C MET A 51 -22.45 16.12 4.44
N ARG A 52 -21.86 16.30 5.64
CA ARG A 52 -21.25 17.58 6.03
C ARG A 52 -19.96 17.79 5.25
N LYS A 53 -19.59 19.04 5.01
CA LYS A 53 -18.38 19.41 4.27
C LYS A 53 -17.11 18.75 4.83
N GLY A 54 -16.97 18.65 6.16
CA GLY A 54 -15.84 17.98 6.79
C GLY A 54 -15.73 16.48 6.45
N GLN A 55 -16.88 15.78 6.32
CA GLN A 55 -16.91 14.38 5.88
C GLN A 55 -16.51 14.24 4.41
N LEU A 56 -16.97 15.14 3.56
CA LEU A 56 -16.57 15.18 2.14
C LEU A 56 -15.08 15.45 1.97
N LEU A 57 -14.49 16.35 2.78
CA LEU A 57 -13.05 16.60 2.77
C LEU A 57 -12.24 15.35 3.14
N GLN A 58 -12.67 14.62 4.16
CA GLN A 58 -12.01 13.36 4.55
C GLN A 58 -12.15 12.31 3.45
N LEU A 59 -13.35 12.17 2.87
CA LEU A 59 -13.61 11.22 1.79
C LEU A 59 -12.79 11.55 0.54
N TYR A 60 -12.73 12.81 0.14
CA TYR A 60 -11.93 13.30 -0.97
C TYR A 60 -10.45 12.95 -0.79
N ASN A 61 -9.87 13.24 0.38
CA ASN A 61 -8.49 12.92 0.68
C ASN A 61 -8.20 11.41 0.60
N LYS A 62 -9.16 10.59 1.07
CA LYS A 62 -9.05 9.14 0.96
C LYS A 62 -9.10 8.66 -0.49
N ARG A 63 -9.90 9.29 -1.36
CA ARG A 63 -9.94 8.96 -2.80
C ARG A 63 -8.64 9.32 -3.51
N ILE A 64 -8.09 10.50 -3.22
CA ILE A 64 -6.78 10.90 -3.73
C ILE A 64 -5.69 9.92 -3.31
N GLU A 65 -5.68 9.46 -2.07
CA GLU A 65 -4.71 8.46 -1.60
C GLU A 65 -4.72 7.21 -2.47
N VAL A 66 -5.91 6.66 -2.71
CA VAL A 66 -6.08 5.45 -3.53
C VAL A 66 -5.62 5.71 -4.96
N ILE A 67 -6.03 6.82 -5.57
CA ILE A 67 -5.62 7.21 -6.94
C ILE A 67 -4.09 7.30 -7.05
N ILE A 68 -3.44 8.03 -6.16
CA ILE A 68 -1.99 8.23 -6.19
C ILE A 68 -1.21 6.92 -6.03
N LYS A 69 -1.73 5.99 -5.24
CA LYS A 69 -1.05 4.71 -4.95
C LYS A 69 -1.33 3.64 -6.01
N ILE A 70 -2.45 3.70 -6.71
CA ILE A 70 -2.84 2.68 -7.70
C ILE A 70 -2.48 3.10 -9.13
N LEU A 71 -2.94 4.27 -9.60
CA LEU A 71 -2.86 4.63 -11.02
C LEU A 71 -1.44 4.61 -11.61
N PRO A 72 -0.37 5.02 -10.93
CA PRO A 72 0.98 4.91 -11.48
C PRO A 72 1.43 3.46 -11.75
N ASN A 73 0.76 2.49 -11.14
CA ASN A 73 1.12 1.07 -11.20
C ASN A 73 0.19 0.25 -12.12
N ILE A 74 -0.80 0.88 -12.77
CA ILE A 74 -1.88 0.21 -13.52
C ILE A 74 -1.36 -0.72 -14.64
N ALA A 75 -0.17 -0.43 -15.20
CA ALA A 75 0.42 -1.24 -16.24
C ALA A 75 0.84 -2.65 -15.77
N PHE A 76 0.96 -2.88 -14.48
CA PHE A 76 1.40 -4.16 -13.91
C PHE A 76 0.67 -4.57 -12.63
N ALA A 77 -0.05 -3.68 -11.96
CA ALA A 77 -0.82 -4.01 -10.76
C ALA A 77 -1.99 -3.04 -10.58
N THR A 78 -3.19 -3.59 -10.41
CA THR A 78 -4.42 -2.84 -10.12
C THR A 78 -4.96 -3.19 -8.74
N LYS A 79 -4.57 -4.36 -8.20
CA LYS A 79 -5.04 -4.89 -6.92
C LYS A 79 -4.00 -4.72 -5.82
N PRO A 80 -4.42 -4.37 -4.60
CA PRO A 80 -3.55 -4.38 -3.44
C PRO A 80 -2.98 -5.78 -3.16
N GLY A 81 -1.74 -5.82 -2.65
CA GLY A 81 -1.08 -7.06 -2.26
C GLY A 81 -0.32 -7.78 -3.36
N VAL A 82 -0.38 -7.31 -4.61
CA VAL A 82 0.44 -7.84 -5.72
C VAL A 82 1.91 -7.54 -5.43
N THR A 83 2.75 -8.57 -5.51
CA THR A 83 4.21 -8.47 -5.30
C THR A 83 4.97 -8.58 -6.62
N MET A 84 6.24 -8.17 -6.65
CA MET A 84 7.08 -8.37 -7.83
C MET A 84 7.14 -9.84 -8.25
N SER A 85 7.33 -10.74 -7.29
CA SER A 85 7.40 -12.19 -7.58
C SER A 85 6.12 -12.76 -8.16
N SER A 86 4.95 -12.26 -7.75
CA SER A 86 3.66 -12.69 -8.32
C SER A 86 3.48 -12.25 -9.78
N LEU A 87 4.24 -11.25 -10.23
CA LEU A 87 4.29 -10.77 -11.60
C LEU A 87 5.45 -11.37 -12.41
N GLY A 88 6.20 -12.32 -11.84
CA GLY A 88 7.38 -12.87 -12.49
C GLY A 88 8.59 -11.93 -12.53
N ILE A 89 8.56 -10.81 -11.79
CA ILE A 89 9.68 -9.89 -11.67
C ILE A 89 10.68 -10.48 -10.67
N PRO A 90 11.98 -10.63 -11.02
CA PRO A 90 12.98 -11.20 -10.14
C PRO A 90 13.11 -10.40 -8.82
N ASP A 91 13.18 -11.10 -7.71
CA ASP A 91 13.39 -10.49 -6.37
C ASP A 91 14.88 -10.20 -6.14
N THR A 92 15.44 -9.30 -6.95
CA THR A 92 16.83 -8.83 -6.80
C THR A 92 16.89 -7.68 -5.77
N LYS A 93 18.11 -7.41 -5.29
CA LYS A 93 18.36 -6.29 -4.39
C LYS A 93 18.02 -4.96 -5.06
N GLU A 94 18.35 -4.81 -6.33
CA GLU A 94 18.09 -3.61 -7.13
C GLU A 94 16.59 -3.36 -7.26
N ASN A 95 15.80 -4.38 -7.58
CA ASN A 95 14.35 -4.28 -7.71
C ASN A 95 13.68 -3.94 -6.38
N ARG A 96 14.17 -4.50 -5.27
CA ARG A 96 13.66 -4.15 -3.93
C ARG A 96 13.95 -2.69 -3.56
N ILE A 97 15.15 -2.20 -3.85
CA ILE A 97 15.51 -0.79 -3.63
C ILE A 97 14.62 0.11 -4.48
N ALA A 98 14.46 -0.19 -5.78
CA ALA A 98 13.61 0.59 -6.66
C ALA A 98 12.15 0.65 -6.18
N LEU A 99 11.59 -0.46 -5.68
CA LEU A 99 10.24 -0.48 -5.09
C LEU A 99 10.16 0.37 -3.83
N GLU A 100 11.15 0.28 -2.95
CA GLU A 100 11.20 1.06 -1.71
C GLU A 100 11.29 2.56 -2.01
N GLU A 101 12.17 2.98 -2.92
CA GLU A 101 12.32 4.36 -3.34
C GLU A 101 11.02 4.91 -3.96
N ASN A 102 10.38 4.16 -4.85
CA ASN A 102 9.10 4.54 -5.43
C ASN A 102 7.99 4.67 -4.37
N THR A 103 7.94 3.74 -3.41
CA THR A 103 6.96 3.77 -2.31
C THR A 103 7.17 4.99 -1.41
N ASN A 104 8.44 5.30 -1.08
CA ASN A 104 8.80 6.45 -0.27
C ASN A 104 8.48 7.77 -0.99
N ALA A 105 8.80 7.88 -2.28
CA ALA A 105 8.49 9.04 -3.11
C ALA A 105 6.98 9.29 -3.19
N THR A 106 6.20 8.24 -3.46
CA THR A 106 4.73 8.29 -3.51
C THR A 106 4.13 8.72 -2.17
N THR A 107 4.64 8.17 -1.07
CA THR A 107 4.18 8.52 0.29
C THR A 107 4.49 9.98 0.59
N THR A 108 5.69 10.46 0.27
CA THR A 108 6.10 11.85 0.47
C THR A 108 5.25 12.80 -0.36
N TYR A 109 5.01 12.48 -1.63
CA TYR A 109 4.12 13.25 -2.50
C TYR A 109 2.71 13.34 -1.92
N PHE A 110 2.13 12.23 -1.49
CA PHE A 110 0.81 12.21 -0.88
C PHE A 110 0.74 13.06 0.38
N GLN A 111 1.73 12.96 1.28
CA GLN A 111 1.78 13.77 2.50
C GLN A 111 1.86 15.28 2.21
N ASN A 112 2.65 15.68 1.22
CA ASN A 112 2.74 17.07 0.80
C ASN A 112 1.43 17.56 0.15
N THR A 113 0.78 16.71 -0.64
CA THR A 113 -0.56 16.97 -1.20
C THR A 113 -1.57 17.20 -0.10
N LEU A 114 -1.61 16.34 0.93
CA LEU A 114 -2.50 16.52 2.08
C LEU A 114 -2.26 17.82 2.84
N LYS A 115 -0.99 18.21 3.05
CA LYS A 115 -0.66 19.49 3.72
C LYS A 115 -1.21 20.67 2.94
N PHE A 116 -1.02 20.70 1.64
CA PHE A 116 -1.55 21.75 0.77
C PHE A 116 -3.08 21.76 0.78
N GLN A 117 -3.70 20.59 0.64
CA GLN A 117 -5.16 20.49 0.56
C GLN A 117 -5.86 20.86 1.87
N ARG A 118 -5.27 20.60 3.03
CA ARG A 118 -5.81 21.06 4.31
C ARG A 118 -5.98 22.59 4.37
N ILE A 119 -5.16 23.32 3.63
CA ILE A 119 -5.20 24.79 3.58
C ILE A 119 -6.26 25.25 2.57
N VAL A 120 -6.32 24.65 1.38
CA VAL A 120 -7.11 25.18 0.27
C VAL A 120 -8.51 24.57 0.12
N LEU A 121 -8.68 23.29 0.41
CA LEU A 121 -9.97 22.60 0.24
C LEU A 121 -11.12 23.18 1.10
N PRO A 122 -10.91 23.75 2.29
CA PRO A 122 -11.98 24.42 3.02
C PRO A 122 -12.65 25.56 2.25
N TYR A 123 -11.96 26.13 1.26
CA TYR A 123 -12.52 27.19 0.39
C TYR A 123 -13.28 26.65 -0.83
N SER A 124 -13.15 25.35 -1.14
CA SER A 124 -13.86 24.74 -2.26
C SER A 124 -15.37 24.63 -1.97
N ASP A 125 -16.19 24.79 -3.00
CA ASP A 125 -17.62 24.58 -2.90
C ASP A 125 -17.95 23.10 -2.65
N LYS A 126 -19.03 22.86 -1.92
CA LYS A 126 -19.52 21.51 -1.62
C LYS A 126 -19.80 20.71 -2.90
N SER A 127 -20.40 21.35 -3.90
CA SER A 127 -20.68 20.75 -5.21
C SER A 127 -19.42 20.29 -5.93
N ASN A 128 -18.34 21.09 -5.87
CA ASN A 128 -17.06 20.74 -6.48
C ASN A 128 -16.39 19.54 -5.79
N LEU A 129 -16.47 19.47 -4.45
CA LEU A 129 -15.99 18.30 -3.70
C LEU A 129 -16.75 17.03 -4.07
N ILE A 130 -18.08 17.12 -4.18
CA ILE A 130 -18.94 15.99 -4.59
C ILE A 130 -18.57 15.54 -6.00
N ALA A 131 -18.48 16.47 -6.95
CA ALA A 131 -18.12 16.15 -8.34
C ALA A 131 -16.75 15.48 -8.43
N ALA A 132 -15.75 15.95 -7.67
CA ALA A 132 -14.42 15.37 -7.65
C ALA A 132 -14.40 13.97 -7.01
N ILE A 133 -15.15 13.75 -5.93
CA ILE A 133 -15.28 12.43 -5.30
C ILE A 133 -15.89 11.43 -6.28
N LEU A 134 -17.01 11.79 -6.93
CA LEU A 134 -17.66 10.96 -7.93
C LEU A 134 -16.72 10.63 -9.10
N PHE A 135 -16.00 11.63 -9.61
CA PHE A 135 -15.01 11.40 -10.67
C PHE A 135 -13.94 10.39 -10.27
N TYR A 136 -13.38 10.51 -9.07
CA TYR A 136 -12.41 9.55 -8.58
C TYR A 136 -13.00 8.16 -8.40
N GLU A 137 -14.22 8.06 -7.87
CA GLU A 137 -14.90 6.78 -7.67
C GLU A 137 -15.22 6.11 -9.01
N GLU A 138 -15.66 6.84 -10.03
CA GLU A 138 -15.87 6.30 -11.38
C GLU A 138 -14.56 5.84 -12.02
N THR A 139 -13.47 6.60 -11.86
CA THR A 139 -12.15 6.19 -12.32
C THR A 139 -11.72 4.86 -11.68
N LEU A 140 -11.96 4.71 -10.38
CA LEU A 140 -11.58 3.50 -9.65
C LEU A 140 -12.51 2.31 -9.95
N LYS A 141 -13.79 2.54 -10.24
CA LYS A 141 -14.70 1.50 -10.75
C LYS A 141 -14.24 0.99 -12.12
N ALA A 142 -13.78 1.89 -13.00
CA ALA A 142 -13.27 1.51 -14.31
C ALA A 142 -12.04 0.60 -14.25
N LEU A 143 -11.24 0.65 -13.16
CA LEU A 143 -10.11 -0.28 -12.97
C LEU A 143 -10.58 -1.73 -12.79
N HIS A 144 -11.72 -1.97 -12.17
CA HIS A 144 -12.26 -3.32 -12.04
C HIS A 144 -12.62 -3.91 -13.40
N THR A 145 -13.19 -3.08 -14.30
CA THR A 145 -13.45 -3.50 -15.67
C THR A 145 -12.17 -3.75 -16.46
N TYR A 146 -11.12 -2.96 -16.21
CA TYR A 146 -9.80 -3.16 -16.81
C TYR A 146 -9.18 -4.53 -16.44
N ASP A 147 -9.37 -4.95 -15.19
CA ASP A 147 -8.91 -6.27 -14.71
C ASP A 147 -9.61 -7.43 -15.42
N ASP A 148 -10.84 -7.25 -15.88
CA ASP A 148 -11.60 -8.30 -16.59
C ASP A 148 -11.13 -8.52 -18.03
N PHE A 149 -10.31 -7.60 -18.57
CA PHE A 149 -9.74 -7.70 -19.94
C PHE A 149 -8.31 -8.27 -19.96
N ASN A 150 -7.67 -8.52 -18.80
CA ASN A 150 -6.33 -9.07 -18.67
C ASN A 150 -6.35 -10.42 -17.94
#